data_d2769fcf2ecaf7565d131302a15fdc87
#
_entry.id   d2769fcf2ecaf7565d131302a15fdc87
#
_cell.length_a   1.000
_cell.length_b   1.000
_cell.length_c   1.000
_cell.angle_alpha   90.00
_cell.angle_beta   90.00
_cell.angle_gamma   90.00
#
_symmetry.space_group_name_H-M   'P 1'
#
loop_
_entity.id
_entity.type
_entity.pdbx_description
1 polymer ?
#
loop_
_entity_poly.entity_id
_entity_poly.type
_entity_poly.pdbx_seq_one_letter_code
_entity_poly.pdbx_strand_id
1 'polypeptide(L)'
;MSSRFPYNNLTYGPVNETKQDSLTRAITEADEYFKGSVSAVPFMKLIASAETDYGRHNDETALSYGPFQIDPIRYFDITQAPGRMTEKHKKRLSKANEYLRKKLNDPNFNISKLAVYNPETKDYVKDSRNLKYLRNPDVGAVLTRLALKQRPEQIPQGIENMVSGYEKIWAPKWSQSKDAGILDKKRKEAKDKFVKYNTEESVMAENDKVNSAFNF
;
A
#
# COMPACT_ATOMS: atom_id res chain seq x y z
N MET A 1 16.10 -16.40 30.08
CA MET A 1 15.39 -15.14 30.34
C MET A 1 14.58 -14.82 29.11
N SER A 2 13.27 -14.99 29.18
CA SER A 2 12.35 -14.79 28.04
C SER A 2 12.01 -13.31 27.96
N SER A 3 12.56 -12.60 26.99
CA SER A 3 12.16 -11.23 26.71
C SER A 3 10.75 -11.24 26.11
N ARG A 4 9.76 -10.98 26.93
CA ARG A 4 8.42 -10.65 26.50
C ARG A 4 8.48 -9.31 25.77
N PHE A 5 8.47 -9.33 24.44
CA PHE A 5 8.27 -8.11 23.65
C PHE A 5 6.84 -7.61 23.84
N PRO A 6 6.64 -6.32 24.14
CA PRO A 6 5.33 -5.73 24.43
C PRO A 6 4.56 -5.40 23.14
N TYR A 7 4.36 -6.38 22.25
CA TYR A 7 3.76 -6.13 20.93
C TYR A 7 2.26 -6.46 20.85
N ASN A 8 1.59 -6.66 21.99
CA ASN A 8 0.14 -6.90 21.98
C ASN A 8 -0.70 -5.63 21.78
N ASN A 9 -0.08 -4.45 21.77
CA ASN A 9 -0.78 -3.17 21.55
C ASN A 9 -0.19 -2.46 20.33
N LEU A 10 -0.31 -3.03 19.13
CA LEU A 10 -0.33 -2.24 17.91
C LEU A 10 -1.68 -1.49 17.89
N THR A 11 -1.80 -0.49 18.76
CA THR A 11 -2.92 0.44 18.74
C THR A 11 -2.82 1.23 17.43
N TYR A 12 -3.83 1.06 16.61
CA TYR A 12 -4.05 1.85 15.43
C TYR A 12 -4.32 3.29 15.88
N GLY A 13 -3.32 4.19 15.79
CA GLY A 13 -3.53 5.62 16.07
C GLY A 13 -3.96 6.03 17.48
N PRO A 14 -4.42 7.26 17.67
CA PRO A 14 -5.02 7.73 18.90
C PRO A 14 -6.20 6.86 19.32
N VAL A 15 -6.46 6.76 20.61
CA VAL A 15 -7.42 5.82 21.26
C VAL A 15 -8.83 5.82 20.67
N ASN A 16 -9.20 6.79 19.82
CA ASN A 16 -10.50 6.95 19.17
C ASN A 16 -10.45 6.91 17.64
N GLU A 17 -9.32 6.58 17.02
CA GLU A 17 -9.21 6.54 15.55
C GLU A 17 -9.79 5.22 15.01
N THR A 18 -10.68 5.29 14.03
CA THR A 18 -11.18 4.08 13.34
C THR A 18 -10.06 3.47 12.49
N LYS A 19 -10.21 2.19 12.10
CA LYS A 19 -9.27 1.55 11.16
C LYS A 19 -9.20 2.29 9.81
N GLN A 20 -10.34 2.82 9.35
CA GLN A 20 -10.44 3.56 8.11
C GLN A 20 -9.75 4.93 8.21
N ASP A 21 -9.92 5.65 9.34
CA ASP A 21 -9.24 6.92 9.57
C ASP A 21 -7.73 6.72 9.65
N SER A 22 -7.29 5.69 10.37
CA SER A 22 -5.89 5.29 10.45
C SER A 22 -5.28 4.99 9.08
N LEU A 23 -6.03 4.30 8.22
CA LEU A 23 -5.59 3.99 6.87
C LEU A 23 -5.55 5.24 5.98
N THR A 24 -6.57 6.10 6.06
CA THR A 24 -6.62 7.39 5.34
C THR A 24 -5.45 8.27 5.71
N ARG A 25 -5.19 8.42 7.01
CA ARG A 25 -4.04 9.15 7.53
C ARG A 25 -2.72 8.56 7.01
N ALA A 26 -2.54 7.26 7.13
CA ALA A 26 -1.31 6.58 6.68
C ALA A 26 -1.04 6.77 5.18
N ILE A 27 -2.07 6.71 4.34
CA ILE A 27 -1.97 6.96 2.90
C ILE A 27 -1.52 8.39 2.63
N THR A 28 -2.19 9.37 3.25
CA THR A 28 -1.92 10.80 3.05
C THR A 28 -0.50 11.16 3.51
N GLU A 29 -0.14 10.77 4.73
CA GLU A 29 1.18 11.06 5.27
C GLU A 29 2.32 10.37 4.49
N ALA A 30 2.13 9.12 4.03
CA ALA A 30 3.12 8.45 3.19
C ALA A 30 3.32 9.18 1.86
N ASP A 31 2.23 9.68 1.24
CA ASP A 31 2.34 10.41 0.00
C ASP A 31 3.05 11.76 0.20
N GLU A 32 2.69 12.54 1.22
CA GLU A 32 3.32 13.80 1.58
C GLU A 32 4.82 13.62 1.85
N TYR A 33 5.19 12.62 2.65
CA TYR A 33 6.59 12.35 3.00
C TYR A 33 7.45 12.05 1.77
N PHE A 34 6.90 11.32 0.81
CA PHE A 34 7.58 10.98 -0.44
C PHE A 34 7.40 12.04 -1.54
N LYS A 35 6.87 13.22 -1.24
CA LYS A 35 6.54 14.27 -2.21
C LYS A 35 5.72 13.69 -3.36
N GLY A 36 4.46 13.47 -3.08
CA GLY A 36 3.53 12.74 -3.90
C GLY A 36 3.18 13.38 -5.22
N SER A 37 2.49 12.61 -6.02
CA SER A 37 1.70 13.13 -7.14
C SER A 37 0.24 13.18 -6.72
N VAL A 38 -0.48 14.15 -7.19
CA VAL A 38 -1.91 14.38 -6.87
C VAL A 38 -2.76 13.12 -7.03
N SER A 39 -2.37 12.23 -7.94
CA SER A 39 -3.09 10.99 -8.23
C SER A 39 -2.73 9.82 -7.30
N ALA A 40 -1.70 9.96 -6.45
CA ALA A 40 -1.24 8.81 -5.69
C ALA A 40 -2.16 8.46 -4.53
N VAL A 41 -2.66 9.46 -3.80
CA VAL A 41 -3.58 9.24 -2.68
C VAL A 41 -4.87 8.56 -3.13
N PRO A 42 -5.62 9.08 -4.13
CA PRO A 42 -6.81 8.40 -4.63
C PRO A 42 -6.53 6.99 -5.14
N PHE A 43 -5.41 6.78 -5.83
CA PHE A 43 -5.06 5.46 -6.35
C PHE A 43 -4.71 4.47 -5.24
N MET A 44 -4.01 4.88 -4.19
CA MET A 44 -3.73 4.05 -3.02
C MET A 44 -5.02 3.72 -2.26
N LYS A 45 -5.95 4.67 -2.15
CA LYS A 45 -7.28 4.44 -1.57
C LYS A 45 -8.07 3.41 -2.40
N LEU A 46 -8.01 3.48 -3.74
CA LEU A 46 -8.63 2.48 -4.62
C LEU A 46 -8.03 1.09 -4.37
N ILE A 47 -6.70 0.97 -4.29
CA ILE A 47 -6.04 -0.31 -4.00
C ILE A 47 -6.57 -0.90 -2.68
N ALA A 48 -6.55 -0.12 -1.60
CA ALA A 48 -7.02 -0.57 -0.30
C ALA A 48 -8.51 -0.95 -0.30
N SER A 49 -9.35 -0.22 -1.04
CA SER A 49 -10.78 -0.52 -1.19
C SER A 49 -10.99 -1.84 -1.93
N ALA A 50 -10.28 -2.05 -3.03
CA ALA A 50 -10.41 -3.25 -3.85
C ALA A 50 -9.91 -4.49 -3.12
N GLU A 51 -8.78 -4.39 -2.40
CA GLU A 51 -8.12 -5.52 -1.75
C GLU A 51 -8.82 -5.96 -0.45
N THR A 52 -9.24 -5.00 0.38
CA THR A 52 -9.69 -5.32 1.76
C THR A 52 -10.96 -4.57 2.18
N ASP A 53 -11.75 -4.07 1.27
CA ASP A 53 -12.88 -3.20 1.60
C ASP A 53 -12.45 -2.05 2.53
N TYR A 54 -11.35 -1.39 2.14
CA TYR A 54 -10.69 -0.30 2.87
C TYR A 54 -10.28 -0.68 4.30
N GLY A 55 -9.61 -1.83 4.42
CA GLY A 55 -9.08 -2.34 5.69
C GLY A 55 -10.10 -3.06 6.59
N ARG A 56 -11.35 -3.26 6.14
CA ARG A 56 -12.36 -3.99 6.91
C ARG A 56 -12.12 -5.48 6.95
N HIS A 57 -11.63 -6.04 5.86
CA HIS A 57 -11.37 -7.46 5.73
C HIS A 57 -9.86 -7.67 5.66
N ASN A 58 -9.30 -8.28 6.69
CA ASN A 58 -7.95 -8.83 6.64
C ASN A 58 -8.10 -10.31 6.32
N ASP A 59 -7.73 -10.71 5.12
CA ASP A 59 -7.62 -12.13 4.80
C ASP A 59 -6.34 -12.67 5.44
N GLU A 60 -6.49 -13.30 6.60
CA GLU A 60 -5.39 -13.89 7.35
C GLU A 60 -4.97 -15.26 6.77
N THR A 61 -5.77 -15.83 5.89
CA THR A 61 -5.54 -17.15 5.28
C THR A 61 -4.75 -17.05 3.98
N ALA A 62 -4.76 -15.89 3.34
CA ALA A 62 -4.01 -15.62 2.13
C ALA A 62 -2.52 -15.35 2.42
N LEU A 63 -1.69 -15.53 1.40
CA LEU A 63 -0.26 -15.22 1.45
C LEU A 63 0.04 -13.71 1.43
N SER A 64 -0.99 -12.88 1.47
CA SER A 64 -0.92 -11.43 1.40
C SER A 64 -1.28 -10.80 2.74
N TYR A 65 -0.74 -9.61 3.02
CA TYR A 65 -0.83 -8.99 4.33
C TYR A 65 -1.31 -7.54 4.26
N GLY A 66 -2.10 -7.18 5.27
CA GLY A 66 -2.50 -5.80 5.54
C GLY A 66 -3.50 -5.21 4.54
N PRO A 67 -3.81 -3.91 4.69
CA PRO A 67 -4.88 -3.26 3.92
C PRO A 67 -4.67 -3.26 2.41
N PHE A 68 -3.43 -3.37 1.96
CA PHE A 68 -3.03 -3.36 0.55
C PHE A 68 -2.75 -4.77 0.00
N GLN A 69 -2.96 -5.82 0.78
CA GLN A 69 -2.69 -7.21 0.41
C GLN A 69 -1.31 -7.38 -0.26
N ILE A 70 -0.28 -6.94 0.45
CA ILE A 70 1.10 -7.06 -0.02
C ILE A 70 1.53 -8.51 0.11
N ASP A 71 1.64 -9.18 -1.03
CA ASP A 71 2.19 -10.52 -1.09
C ASP A 71 3.73 -10.51 -0.98
N PRO A 72 4.33 -11.65 -0.62
CA PRO A 72 5.77 -11.75 -0.47
C PRO A 72 6.55 -11.39 -1.74
N ILE A 73 6.09 -11.76 -2.92
CA ILE A 73 6.77 -11.46 -4.19
C ILE A 73 6.84 -9.94 -4.40
N ARG A 74 5.72 -9.26 -4.18
CA ARG A 74 5.64 -7.80 -4.27
C ARG A 74 6.52 -7.13 -3.23
N TYR A 75 6.50 -7.61 -1.99
CA TYR A 75 7.40 -7.11 -0.95
C TYR A 75 8.87 -7.23 -1.37
N PHE A 76 9.28 -8.41 -1.89
CA PHE A 76 10.63 -8.64 -2.40
C PHE A 76 10.97 -7.68 -3.55
N ASP A 77 10.08 -7.55 -4.51
CA ASP A 77 10.25 -6.62 -5.64
C ASP A 77 10.50 -5.18 -5.19
N ILE A 78 9.80 -4.74 -4.14
CA ILE A 78 9.94 -3.38 -3.62
C ILE A 78 11.23 -3.22 -2.83
N THR A 79 11.65 -4.22 -2.07
CA THR A 79 12.65 -4.02 -1.00
C THR A 79 14.00 -4.67 -1.27
N GLN A 80 14.09 -5.67 -2.15
CA GLN A 80 15.28 -6.52 -2.27
C GLN A 80 15.65 -6.91 -3.72
N ALA A 81 14.74 -6.84 -4.69
CA ALA A 81 14.98 -7.35 -6.05
C ALA A 81 16.16 -6.64 -6.73
N PRO A 82 17.25 -7.36 -7.09
CA PRO A 82 18.49 -6.74 -7.58
C PRO A 82 18.27 -5.81 -8.77
N GLY A 83 17.44 -6.22 -9.74
CA GLY A 83 17.14 -5.42 -10.95
C GLY A 83 16.34 -4.14 -10.69
N ARG A 84 15.76 -3.98 -9.48
CA ARG A 84 14.97 -2.79 -9.08
C ARG A 84 15.68 -1.90 -8.06
N MET A 85 16.82 -2.34 -7.53
CA MET A 85 17.60 -1.63 -6.51
C MET A 85 18.49 -0.54 -7.10
N THR A 86 17.92 0.39 -7.86
CA THR A 86 18.63 1.58 -8.32
C THR A 86 19.04 2.46 -7.13
N GLU A 87 20.10 3.31 -7.29
CA GLU A 87 20.52 4.23 -6.24
C GLU A 87 19.40 5.17 -5.80
N LYS A 88 18.55 5.59 -6.74
CA LYS A 88 17.36 6.41 -6.45
C LYS A 88 16.37 5.63 -5.55
N HIS A 89 16.20 4.34 -5.80
CA HIS A 89 15.28 3.51 -5.01
C HIS A 89 15.87 3.19 -3.63
N LYS A 90 17.16 2.90 -3.52
CA LYS A 90 17.86 2.73 -2.23
C LYS A 90 17.72 3.96 -1.34
N LYS A 91 17.87 5.17 -1.91
CA LYS A 91 17.60 6.42 -1.19
C LYS A 91 16.16 6.53 -0.70
N ARG A 92 15.19 6.07 -1.49
CA ARG A 92 13.78 6.03 -1.06
C ARG A 92 13.54 5.04 0.09
N LEU A 93 14.16 3.85 0.03
CA LEU A 93 14.09 2.87 1.12
C LEU A 93 14.73 3.41 2.41
N SER A 94 15.85 4.12 2.32
CA SER A 94 16.47 4.78 3.48
C SER A 94 15.52 5.80 4.12
N LYS A 95 14.88 6.65 3.32
CA LYS A 95 13.86 7.59 3.81
C LYS A 95 12.65 6.87 4.42
N ALA A 96 12.20 5.77 3.79
CA ALA A 96 11.11 4.97 4.33
C ALA A 96 11.43 4.41 5.72
N ASN A 97 12.66 3.91 5.90
CA ASN A 97 13.12 3.45 7.20
C ASN A 97 13.13 4.56 8.24
N GLU A 98 13.65 5.74 7.90
CA GLU A 98 13.65 6.90 8.80
C GLU A 98 12.23 7.29 9.23
N TYR A 99 11.31 7.39 8.27
CA TYR A 99 9.90 7.71 8.54
C TYR A 99 9.25 6.67 9.45
N LEU A 100 9.39 5.39 9.11
CA LEU A 100 8.74 4.31 9.84
C LEU A 100 9.34 4.09 11.24
N ARG A 101 10.64 4.30 11.43
CA ARG A 101 11.24 4.29 12.78
C ARG A 101 10.58 5.29 13.71
N LYS A 102 10.32 6.50 13.22
CA LYS A 102 9.62 7.54 13.99
C LYS A 102 8.16 7.16 14.24
N LYS A 103 7.45 6.68 13.22
CA LYS A 103 6.03 6.31 13.33
C LYS A 103 5.79 5.12 14.25
N LEU A 104 6.64 4.11 14.19
CA LEU A 104 6.52 2.89 14.96
C LEU A 104 7.19 2.99 16.35
N ASN A 105 7.85 4.11 16.63
CA ASN A 105 8.71 4.28 17.81
C ASN A 105 9.69 3.10 17.99
N ASP A 106 10.25 2.63 16.87
CA ASP A 106 11.21 1.51 16.82
C ASP A 106 12.47 1.95 16.06
N PRO A 107 13.54 2.34 16.75
CA PRO A 107 14.77 2.81 16.12
C PRO A 107 15.48 1.74 15.27
N ASN A 108 15.17 0.46 15.54
CA ASN A 108 15.79 -0.68 14.83
C ASN A 108 14.95 -1.16 13.65
N PHE A 109 13.77 -0.59 13.42
CA PHE A 109 12.90 -1.00 12.32
C PHE A 109 13.62 -0.87 10.98
N ASN A 110 13.48 -1.89 10.15
CA ASN A 110 14.01 -1.90 8.79
C ASN A 110 13.04 -2.60 7.84
N ILE A 111 12.42 -1.80 6.97
CA ILE A 111 11.42 -2.27 6.02
C ILE A 111 11.96 -3.34 5.05
N SER A 112 13.26 -3.37 4.79
CA SER A 112 13.88 -4.38 3.92
C SER A 112 14.24 -5.69 4.65
N LYS A 113 13.97 -5.79 5.95
CA LYS A 113 14.28 -6.96 6.78
C LYS A 113 13.05 -7.64 7.37
N LEU A 114 11.85 -7.33 6.88
CA LEU A 114 10.62 -7.94 7.39
C LEU A 114 10.47 -9.39 6.92
N ALA A 115 10.98 -9.70 5.74
CA ALA A 115 11.07 -11.05 5.22
C ALA A 115 12.28 -11.17 4.31
N VAL A 116 12.90 -12.36 4.24
CA VAL A 116 14.02 -12.65 3.36
C VAL A 116 13.55 -13.67 2.32
N TYR A 117 13.69 -13.32 1.05
CA TYR A 117 13.40 -14.24 -0.03
C TYR A 117 14.54 -15.25 -0.19
N ASN A 118 14.19 -16.53 -0.18
CA ASN A 118 15.11 -17.61 -0.53
C ASN A 118 14.92 -17.97 -2.01
N PRO A 119 15.88 -17.65 -2.88
CA PRO A 119 15.75 -17.92 -4.32
C PRO A 119 15.78 -19.42 -4.64
N GLU A 120 16.33 -20.25 -3.79
CA GLU A 120 16.44 -21.71 -3.99
C GLU A 120 15.09 -22.39 -3.78
N THR A 121 14.41 -22.06 -2.70
CA THR A 121 13.09 -22.62 -2.37
C THR A 121 11.95 -21.84 -3.04
N LYS A 122 12.25 -20.68 -3.65
CA LYS A 122 11.26 -19.72 -4.15
C LYS A 122 10.23 -19.31 -3.09
N ASP A 123 10.61 -19.40 -1.84
CA ASP A 123 9.76 -19.10 -0.69
C ASP A 123 10.41 -18.01 0.17
N TYR A 124 9.63 -17.45 1.07
CA TYR A 124 10.10 -16.52 2.06
C TYR A 124 10.46 -17.27 3.33
N VAL A 125 11.62 -16.98 3.87
CA VAL A 125 11.94 -17.36 5.23
C VAL A 125 10.95 -16.63 6.14
N LYS A 126 9.94 -17.35 6.53
CA LYS A 126 8.84 -16.88 7.37
C LYS A 126 9.34 -16.63 8.79
N ASP A 127 9.97 -15.51 9.02
CA ASP A 127 9.88 -14.97 10.37
C ASP A 127 8.50 -14.29 10.49
N SER A 128 7.50 -15.10 10.84
CA SER A 128 6.11 -14.67 11.02
C SER A 128 5.98 -13.49 11.99
N ARG A 129 6.99 -13.28 12.85
CA ARG A 129 7.03 -12.14 13.78
C ARG A 129 7.20 -10.81 13.07
N ASN A 130 7.92 -10.79 11.96
CA ASN A 130 8.17 -9.55 11.23
C ASN A 130 7.11 -9.27 10.15
N LEU A 131 6.48 -10.30 9.60
CA LEU A 131 5.42 -10.14 8.61
C LEU A 131 4.17 -9.45 9.18
N LYS A 132 3.95 -9.51 10.48
CA LYS A 132 2.88 -8.75 11.14
C LYS A 132 2.98 -7.23 10.93
N TYR A 133 4.19 -6.70 10.71
CA TYR A 133 4.36 -5.29 10.37
C TYR A 133 3.67 -4.92 9.07
N LEU A 134 3.50 -5.85 8.12
CA LEU A 134 2.75 -5.59 6.88
C LEU A 134 1.25 -5.34 7.12
N ARG A 135 0.73 -5.71 8.30
CA ARG A 135 -0.65 -5.40 8.73
C ARG A 135 -0.80 -3.97 9.22
N ASN A 136 0.31 -3.31 9.59
CA ASN A 136 0.29 -1.93 10.01
C ASN A 136 0.00 -1.01 8.82
N PRO A 137 -0.99 -0.11 8.89
CA PRO A 137 -1.38 0.74 7.78
C PRO A 137 -0.25 1.67 7.31
N ASP A 138 0.59 2.18 8.22
CA ASP A 138 1.72 3.04 7.84
C ASP A 138 2.76 2.27 7.03
N VAL A 139 3.09 1.04 7.43
CA VAL A 139 4.02 0.17 6.69
C VAL A 139 3.44 -0.20 5.32
N GLY A 140 2.17 -0.58 5.28
CA GLY A 140 1.47 -0.91 4.04
C GLY A 140 1.41 0.27 3.07
N ALA A 141 1.05 1.46 3.56
CA ALA A 141 0.99 2.68 2.75
C ALA A 141 2.37 3.07 2.19
N VAL A 142 3.42 3.02 3.00
CA VAL A 142 4.80 3.29 2.57
C VAL A 142 5.24 2.30 1.49
N LEU A 143 5.03 0.99 1.67
CA LEU A 143 5.37 -0.02 0.67
C LEU A 143 4.60 0.20 -0.64
N THR A 144 3.30 0.47 -0.55
CA THR A 144 2.48 0.75 -1.72
C THR A 144 3.00 1.97 -2.46
N ARG A 145 3.33 3.05 -1.73
CA ARG A 145 3.89 4.25 -2.31
C ARG A 145 5.25 4.02 -2.98
N LEU A 146 6.11 3.21 -2.38
CA LEU A 146 7.39 2.80 -2.96
C LEU A 146 7.19 1.99 -4.25
N ALA A 147 6.24 1.05 -4.26
CA ALA A 147 5.89 0.28 -5.45
C ALA A 147 5.46 1.18 -6.61
N LEU A 148 4.60 2.15 -6.34
CA LEU A 148 4.16 3.13 -7.35
C LEU A 148 5.32 3.98 -7.87
N LYS A 149 6.28 4.35 -7.01
CA LYS A 149 7.47 5.12 -7.43
C LYS A 149 8.54 4.29 -8.18
N GLN A 150 8.44 2.98 -8.18
CA GLN A 150 9.30 2.13 -9.02
C GLN A 150 8.79 2.01 -10.46
N ARG A 151 7.53 2.36 -10.71
CA ARG A 151 6.89 2.25 -12.01
C ARG A 151 7.19 3.48 -12.86
N PRO A 152 7.50 3.32 -14.15
CA PRO A 152 7.69 4.43 -15.07
C PRO A 152 6.36 5.07 -15.48
N GLU A 153 5.26 4.32 -15.38
CA GLU A 153 3.95 4.76 -15.80
C GLU A 153 3.41 5.84 -14.86
N GLN A 154 2.71 6.81 -15.42
CA GLN A 154 2.00 7.78 -14.63
C GLN A 154 0.84 7.11 -13.88
N ILE A 155 0.62 7.54 -12.65
CA ILE A 155 -0.53 7.10 -11.88
C ILE A 155 -1.79 7.64 -12.57
N PRO A 156 -2.76 6.78 -12.91
CA PRO A 156 -3.96 7.20 -13.64
C PRO A 156 -4.81 8.18 -12.81
N GLN A 157 -5.45 9.12 -13.50
CA GLN A 157 -6.39 10.07 -12.92
C GLN A 157 -7.82 9.72 -13.35
N GLY A 158 -8.77 10.00 -12.46
CA GLY A 158 -10.17 9.67 -12.68
C GLY A 158 -10.47 8.18 -12.42
N ILE A 159 -11.64 7.90 -11.86
CA ILE A 159 -11.96 6.59 -11.32
C ILE A 159 -11.87 5.46 -12.37
N GLU A 160 -12.34 5.68 -13.59
CA GLU A 160 -12.31 4.65 -14.65
C GLU A 160 -10.87 4.30 -15.05
N ASN A 161 -10.03 5.33 -15.20
CA ASN A 161 -8.62 5.13 -15.50
C ASN A 161 -7.87 4.49 -14.32
N MET A 162 -8.23 4.86 -13.09
CA MET A 162 -7.64 4.26 -11.88
C MET A 162 -8.01 2.78 -11.76
N VAL A 163 -9.24 2.37 -12.07
CA VAL A 163 -9.66 0.97 -12.06
C VAL A 163 -8.89 0.17 -13.13
N SER A 164 -8.77 0.70 -14.35
CA SER A 164 -7.95 0.09 -15.40
C SER A 164 -6.46 0.05 -15.03
N GLY A 165 -5.95 1.09 -14.39
CA GLY A 165 -4.58 1.16 -13.88
C GLY A 165 -4.33 0.16 -12.75
N TYR A 166 -5.30 -0.03 -11.85
CA TYR A 166 -5.22 -1.03 -10.79
C TYR A 166 -5.00 -2.44 -11.34
N GLU A 167 -5.74 -2.84 -12.38
CA GLU A 167 -5.55 -4.13 -13.04
C GLU A 167 -4.14 -4.31 -13.59
N LYS A 168 -3.59 -3.28 -14.22
CA LYS A 168 -2.27 -3.34 -14.86
C LYS A 168 -1.13 -3.28 -13.84
N ILE A 169 -1.28 -2.43 -12.84
CA ILE A 169 -0.20 -2.08 -11.91
C ILE A 169 -0.22 -2.96 -10.66
N TRP A 170 -1.42 -3.23 -10.12
CA TRP A 170 -1.56 -3.89 -8.83
C TRP A 170 -2.10 -5.31 -8.91
N ALA A 171 -3.09 -5.56 -9.73
CA ALA A 171 -3.74 -6.85 -9.87
C ALA A 171 -3.61 -7.46 -11.27
N PRO A 172 -2.39 -7.69 -11.81
CA PRO A 172 -2.22 -8.16 -13.19
C PRO A 172 -2.86 -9.51 -13.46
N LYS A 173 -3.14 -10.31 -12.44
CA LYS A 173 -3.89 -11.57 -12.58
C LYS A 173 -5.34 -11.36 -13.01
N TRP A 174 -5.91 -10.17 -12.74
CA TRP A 174 -7.27 -9.87 -13.20
C TRP A 174 -7.31 -9.73 -14.71
N SER A 175 -6.33 -9.05 -15.31
CA SER A 175 -6.23 -8.85 -16.76
C SER A 175 -5.97 -10.14 -17.53
N GLN A 176 -5.55 -11.20 -16.83
CA GLN A 176 -5.34 -12.53 -17.42
C GLN A 176 -6.62 -13.39 -17.42
N SER A 177 -7.70 -12.93 -16.78
CA SER A 177 -8.99 -13.64 -16.85
C SER A 177 -9.51 -13.63 -18.28
N LYS A 178 -9.77 -14.80 -18.82
CA LYS A 178 -10.39 -14.96 -20.16
C LYS A 178 -11.90 -14.67 -20.13
N ASP A 179 -12.49 -14.56 -18.96
CA ASP A 179 -13.91 -14.30 -18.75
C ASP A 179 -14.14 -12.80 -18.54
N ALA A 180 -14.64 -12.13 -19.57
CA ALA A 180 -14.94 -10.71 -19.55
C ALA A 180 -15.98 -10.36 -18.48
N GLY A 181 -16.97 -11.22 -18.23
CA GLY A 181 -18.02 -10.97 -17.23
C GLY A 181 -17.47 -10.97 -15.81
N ILE A 182 -16.51 -11.84 -15.49
CA ILE A 182 -15.83 -11.84 -14.21
C ILE A 182 -15.00 -10.56 -14.03
N LEU A 183 -14.31 -10.13 -15.08
CA LEU A 183 -13.49 -8.93 -15.05
C LEU A 183 -14.34 -7.68 -14.83
N ASP A 184 -15.44 -7.53 -15.55
CA ASP A 184 -16.34 -6.38 -15.41
C ASP A 184 -17.00 -6.34 -14.02
N LYS A 185 -17.37 -7.50 -13.48
CA LYS A 185 -17.86 -7.60 -12.10
C LYS A 185 -16.83 -7.09 -11.09
N LYS A 186 -15.56 -7.52 -11.21
CA LYS A 186 -14.47 -7.09 -10.32
C LYS A 186 -14.18 -5.59 -10.43
N ARG A 187 -14.21 -5.04 -11.65
CA ARG A 187 -14.08 -3.60 -11.89
C ARG A 187 -15.17 -2.80 -11.19
N LYS A 188 -16.40 -3.24 -11.36
CA LYS A 188 -17.55 -2.62 -10.69
C LYS A 188 -17.42 -2.68 -9.18
N GLU A 189 -17.10 -3.83 -8.62
CA GLU A 189 -16.91 -4.00 -7.17
C GLU A 189 -15.80 -3.09 -6.63
N ALA A 190 -14.65 -2.97 -7.31
CA ALA A 190 -13.57 -2.08 -6.91
C ALA A 190 -14.00 -0.61 -6.92
N LYS A 191 -14.74 -0.20 -7.96
CA LYS A 191 -15.31 1.14 -8.08
C LYS A 191 -16.32 1.44 -6.99
N ASP A 192 -17.27 0.55 -6.77
CA ASP A 192 -18.33 0.73 -5.77
C ASP A 192 -17.74 0.84 -4.35
N LYS A 193 -16.76 -0.01 -4.03
CA LYS A 193 -16.03 0.06 -2.76
C LYS A 193 -15.24 1.36 -2.62
N PHE A 194 -14.57 1.82 -3.67
CA PHE A 194 -13.84 3.08 -3.64
C PHE A 194 -14.78 4.26 -3.39
N VAL A 195 -15.90 4.36 -4.11
CA VAL A 195 -16.91 5.42 -3.95
C VAL A 195 -17.50 5.41 -2.54
N LYS A 196 -17.77 4.24 -1.98
CA LYS A 196 -18.30 4.10 -0.62
C LYS A 196 -17.41 4.76 0.47
N TYR A 197 -16.09 4.74 0.30
CA TYR A 197 -15.14 5.27 1.30
C TYR A 197 -14.56 6.63 0.91
N ASN A 198 -14.87 7.10 -0.28
CA ASN A 198 -14.42 8.38 -0.79
C ASN A 198 -15.62 9.11 -1.31
N THR A 199 -16.36 9.78 -0.41
CA THR A 199 -17.52 10.58 -0.79
C THR A 199 -17.14 11.59 -1.87
N GLU A 200 -18.10 11.96 -2.72
CA GLU A 200 -17.88 12.90 -3.84
C GLU A 200 -17.19 14.19 -3.39
N GLU A 201 -17.45 14.67 -2.17
CA GLU A 201 -16.75 15.81 -1.56
C GLU A 201 -15.24 15.63 -1.42
N SER A 202 -14.78 14.44 -1.02
CA SER A 202 -13.34 14.19 -0.87
C SER A 202 -12.64 14.03 -2.23
N VAL A 203 -13.34 13.51 -3.22
CA VAL A 203 -12.85 13.39 -4.61
C VAL A 203 -12.83 14.74 -5.31
N MET A 204 -13.85 15.59 -5.09
CA MET A 204 -13.89 16.95 -5.62
C MET A 204 -12.83 17.84 -4.98
N ALA A 205 -12.65 17.81 -3.67
CA ALA A 205 -11.63 18.59 -2.99
C ALA A 205 -10.20 18.22 -3.41
N GLU A 206 -9.94 16.96 -3.76
CA GLU A 206 -8.67 16.54 -4.35
C GLU A 206 -8.53 16.99 -5.81
N ASN A 207 -9.59 16.96 -6.61
CA ASN A 207 -9.59 17.47 -7.98
C ASN A 207 -9.41 18.99 -8.03
N ASP A 208 -10.01 19.75 -7.11
CA ASP A 208 -9.85 21.20 -7.01
C ASP A 208 -8.43 21.61 -6.61
N LYS A 209 -7.77 20.87 -5.74
CA LYS A 209 -6.35 21.04 -5.44
C LYS A 209 -5.45 20.77 -6.66
N VAL A 210 -5.83 19.79 -7.49
CA VAL A 210 -5.14 19.48 -8.76
C VAL A 210 -5.26 20.66 -9.71
N ASN A 211 -6.48 21.13 -9.93
CA ASN A 211 -6.75 22.21 -10.89
C ASN A 211 -6.10 23.54 -10.45
N SER A 212 -6.05 23.81 -9.14
CA SER A 212 -5.37 25.00 -8.61
C SER A 212 -3.84 24.94 -8.72
N ALA A 213 -3.24 23.74 -8.73
CA ALA A 213 -1.79 23.57 -8.86
C ALA A 213 -1.29 23.68 -10.32
N PHE A 214 -2.19 23.59 -11.31
CA PHE A 214 -1.85 23.71 -12.73
C PHE A 214 -2.23 25.06 -13.35
N ASN A 215 -2.81 25.99 -12.58
CA ASN A 215 -3.17 27.34 -13.05
C ASN A 215 -2.14 28.40 -12.65
N PHE A 216 -0.82 28.06 -12.68
CA PHE A 216 0.29 29.01 -12.59
C PHE A 216 1.17 28.92 -13.82
#